data_1e03a1bc34729ab6ae8305ff699b704f
#
_entry.id   1e03a1bc34729ab6ae8305ff699b704f
#
_cell.length_a   1.000
_cell.length_b   1.000
_cell.length_c   1.000
_cell.angle_alpha   90.00
_cell.angle_beta   90.00
_cell.angle_gamma   90.00
#
_symmetry.space_group_name_H-M   'P 1'
#
loop_
_entity.id
_entity.type
_entity.pdbx_description
1 polymer ?
#
loop_
_entity_poly.entity_id
_entity_poly.type
_entity_poly.pdbx_seq_one_letter_code
_entity_poly.pdbx_strand_id
1 'polypeptide(L)' 'MSKYDPLWEYVKKNNKDEYKLSFDEVEKITGFKFDHAFLTFKKELIKYGYEFKKLSLKEKWVIIVKK' A
#
# COMPACT_ATOMS: atom_id res chain seq x y z
N MET A 1 6.52 7.82 -12.23
CA MET A 1 6.58 7.71 -10.77
C MET A 1 5.27 8.17 -10.15
N SER A 2 4.78 7.44 -9.17
CA SER A 2 3.54 7.81 -8.50
C SER A 2 3.83 8.37 -7.12
N LYS A 3 2.84 9.04 -6.54
CA LYS A 3 2.98 9.56 -5.19
C LYS A 3 3.06 8.45 -4.14
N TYR A 4 2.74 7.22 -4.53
CA TYR A 4 2.81 6.06 -3.63
C TYR A 4 4.15 5.31 -3.72
N ASP A 5 5.10 5.79 -4.50
CA ASP A 5 6.41 5.15 -4.58
C ASP A 5 7.03 4.87 -3.20
N PRO A 6 6.99 5.80 -2.23
CA PRO A 6 7.53 5.51 -0.89
C PRO A 6 6.88 4.30 -0.24
N LEU A 7 5.57 4.09 -0.45
CA LEU A 7 4.87 2.93 0.10
C LEU A 7 5.32 1.65 -0.61
N TRP A 8 5.44 1.70 -1.94
CA TRP A 8 5.90 0.53 -2.70
C TRP A 8 7.32 0.13 -2.31
N GLU A 9 8.18 1.13 -2.09
CA GLU A 9 9.56 0.89 -1.64
C GLU A 9 9.56 0.25 -0.26
N TYR A 10 8.70 0.71 0.63
CA TYR A 10 8.56 0.14 1.97
C TYR A 10 8.16 -1.33 1.90
N VAL A 11 7.16 -1.64 1.08
CA VAL A 11 6.67 -3.01 0.90
C VAL A 11 7.78 -3.91 0.34
N LYS A 12 8.48 -3.44 -0.67
CA LYS A 12 9.56 -4.18 -1.30
C LYS A 12 10.72 -4.41 -0.34
N LYS A 13 11.09 -3.39 0.40
CA LYS A 13 12.23 -3.44 1.31
C LYS A 13 12.03 -4.45 2.44
N ASN A 14 10.83 -4.49 3.02
CA ASN A 14 10.54 -5.38 4.13
C ASN A 14 10.29 -6.82 3.69
N ASN A 15 9.90 -7.01 2.44
CA ASN A 15 9.75 -8.33 1.83
C ASN A 15 8.93 -9.34 2.66
N LYS A 16 7.82 -8.87 3.21
CA LYS A 16 6.91 -9.74 3.96
C LYS A 16 5.88 -10.37 3.02
N ASP A 17 5.33 -11.51 3.43
CA ASP A 17 4.30 -12.18 2.63
C ASP A 17 2.97 -11.45 2.66
N GLU A 18 2.66 -10.77 3.76
CA GLU A 18 1.41 -10.05 3.92
C GLU A 18 1.62 -8.78 4.73
N TYR A 19 0.91 -7.73 4.35
CA TYR A 19 0.93 -6.46 5.05
C TYR A 19 -0.49 -6.05 5.41
N LYS A 20 -0.71 -5.70 6.67
CA LYS A 20 -1.95 -5.05 7.09
C LYS A 20 -1.55 -3.68 7.59
N LEU A 21 -1.76 -2.68 6.76
CA LEU A 21 -1.33 -1.31 7.04
C LEU A 21 -2.53 -0.44 7.34
N SER A 22 -2.49 0.30 8.44
CA SER A 22 -3.53 1.28 8.73
C SER A 22 -3.33 2.50 7.83
N PHE A 23 -4.39 3.28 7.68
CA PHE A 23 -4.28 4.51 6.90
C PHE A 23 -3.26 5.46 7.51
N ASP A 24 -3.14 5.45 8.86
CA ASP A 24 -2.15 6.27 9.55
C ASP A 24 -0.73 5.83 9.19
N GLU A 25 -0.50 4.53 9.10
CA GLU A 25 0.80 4.02 8.71
C GLU A 25 1.15 4.40 7.29
N VAL A 26 0.17 4.30 6.38
CA VAL A 26 0.38 4.71 5.00
C VAL A 26 0.72 6.19 4.95
N GLU A 27 0.03 7.01 5.74
CA GLU A 27 0.31 8.44 5.79
C GLU A 27 1.72 8.72 6.27
N LYS A 28 2.18 8.01 7.29
CA LYS A 28 3.54 8.18 7.80
C LYS A 28 4.59 7.80 6.77
N ILE A 29 4.32 6.77 6.00
CA ILE A 29 5.26 6.29 5.00
C ILE A 29 5.30 7.21 3.79
N THR A 30 4.13 7.67 3.34
CA THR A 30 4.02 8.47 2.12
C THR A 30 4.13 9.97 2.36
N GLY A 31 3.79 10.42 3.56
CA GLY A 31 3.81 11.85 3.89
C GLY A 31 2.52 12.58 3.56
N PHE A 32 1.47 11.88 3.15
CA PHE A 32 0.17 12.48 2.88
C PHE A 32 -0.94 11.50 3.26
N LYS A 33 -2.16 12.03 3.40
CA LYS A 33 -3.29 11.21 3.81
C LYS A 33 -3.69 10.21 2.73
N PHE A 34 -4.11 9.03 3.18
CA PHE A 34 -4.63 8.00 2.28
C PHE A 34 -5.88 8.54 1.57
N ASP A 35 -5.97 8.31 0.27
CA ASP A 35 -7.11 8.75 -0.51
C ASP A 35 -7.44 7.75 -1.62
N HIS A 36 -8.42 8.08 -2.45
CA HIS A 36 -8.86 7.21 -3.53
C HIS A 36 -7.79 6.97 -4.60
N ALA A 37 -6.76 7.80 -4.64
CA ALA A 37 -5.69 7.61 -5.61
C ALA A 37 -4.99 6.26 -5.41
N PHE A 38 -5.05 5.72 -4.18
CA PHE A 38 -4.47 4.40 -3.92
C PHE A 38 -5.06 3.34 -4.87
N LEU A 39 -6.37 3.40 -5.10
CA LEU A 39 -7.03 2.43 -5.97
C LEU A 39 -6.58 2.56 -7.42
N THR A 40 -6.17 3.75 -7.83
CA THR A 40 -5.63 3.99 -9.15
C THR A 40 -4.21 3.43 -9.27
N PHE A 41 -3.41 3.61 -8.23
CA PHE A 41 -2.00 3.23 -8.26
C PHE A 41 -1.69 1.83 -7.77
N LYS A 42 -2.69 1.12 -7.22
CA LYS A 42 -2.45 -0.22 -6.67
C LYS A 42 -1.89 -1.20 -7.71
N LYS A 43 -2.13 -0.95 -8.98
CA LYS A 43 -1.61 -1.80 -10.06
C LYS A 43 -0.08 -1.82 -10.09
N GLU A 44 0.54 -0.78 -9.57
CA GLU A 44 1.99 -0.69 -9.52
C GLU A 44 2.60 -1.73 -8.59
N LEU A 45 1.83 -2.19 -7.59
CA LEU A 45 2.29 -3.24 -6.69
C LEU A 45 2.70 -4.50 -7.43
N ILE A 46 2.01 -4.81 -8.52
CA ILE A 46 2.28 -6.00 -9.31
C ILE A 46 3.72 -5.99 -9.83
N LYS A 47 4.21 -4.81 -10.18
CA LYS A 47 5.58 -4.66 -10.67
C LYS A 47 6.62 -4.98 -9.60
N TYR A 48 6.22 -4.85 -8.33
CA TYR A 48 7.10 -5.14 -7.20
C TYR A 48 6.91 -6.56 -6.65
N GLY A 49 6.02 -7.34 -7.27
CA GLY A 49 5.78 -8.70 -6.83
C GLY A 49 4.72 -8.83 -5.75
N TYR A 50 3.86 -7.83 -5.62
CA TYR A 50 2.80 -7.81 -4.62
C TYR A 50 1.47 -7.51 -5.28
N GLU A 51 0.39 -7.74 -4.53
CA GLU A 51 -0.94 -7.39 -5.01
C GLU A 51 -1.82 -6.88 -3.88
N PHE A 52 -2.80 -6.08 -4.24
CA PHE A 52 -3.80 -5.57 -3.32
C PHE A 52 -4.81 -6.67 -3.04
N LYS A 53 -5.05 -6.96 -1.76
CA LYS A 53 -6.00 -7.99 -1.37
C LYS A 53 -7.33 -7.43 -0.90
N LYS A 54 -7.30 -6.50 0.05
CA LYS A 54 -8.52 -5.99 0.65
C LYS A 54 -8.31 -4.60 1.24
N LEU A 55 -9.40 -3.85 1.30
CA LEU A 55 -9.42 -2.51 1.86
C LEU A 55 -10.64 -2.37 2.75
N SER A 56 -10.49 -1.78 3.92
CA SER A 56 -11.60 -1.46 4.79
C SER A 56 -11.62 0.03 5.07
N LEU A 57 -12.63 0.71 4.54
CA LEU A 57 -12.80 2.14 4.81
C LEU A 57 -13.34 2.37 6.20
N LYS A 58 -14.09 1.41 6.72
CA LYS A 58 -14.67 1.50 8.05
C LYS A 58 -13.60 1.39 9.14
N GLU A 59 -12.69 0.43 8.99
CA GLU A 59 -11.65 0.21 9.97
C GLU A 59 -10.35 0.90 9.61
N LYS A 60 -10.30 1.47 8.41
CA LYS A 60 -9.17 2.27 7.91
C LYS A 60 -7.86 1.50 7.84
N TRP A 61 -7.90 0.37 7.13
CA TRP A 61 -6.69 -0.39 6.86
C TRP A 61 -6.74 -0.99 5.45
N VAL A 62 -5.59 -1.42 5.00
CA VAL A 62 -5.46 -2.06 3.68
C VAL A 62 -4.56 -3.28 3.83
N ILE A 63 -4.90 -4.34 3.11
CA ILE A 63 -4.11 -5.57 3.12
C ILE A 63 -3.46 -5.77 1.75
N ILE A 64 -2.15 -5.95 1.78
CA ILE A 64 -1.33 -6.19 0.60
C ILE A 64 -0.64 -7.54 0.81
N VAL A 65 -0.65 -8.39 -0.20
CA VAL A 65 -0.04 -9.70 -0.10
C VAL A 65 1.00 -9.89 -1.19
N LYS A 66 1.96 -10.75 -0.90
CA LYS A 66 2.98 -11.11 -1.87
C LYS A 66 2.35 -11.99 -2.93
N LYS A 67 2.64 -11.66 -4.18
CA LYS A 67 2.08 -12.40 -5.30
C LYS A 67 2.81 -13.72 -5.54
#